data_03f5ded1992e45f0507cbe8b3d00060e
#
_entry.id   03f5ded1992e45f0507cbe8b3d00060e
#
_cell.length_a   1.000
_cell.length_b   1.000
_cell.length_c   1.000
_cell.angle_alpha   90.00
_cell.angle_beta   90.00
_cell.angle_gamma   90.00
#
_symmetry.space_group_name_H-M   'P 1'
#
loop_
_entity.id
_entity.type
_entity.pdbx_description
1 polymer ?
#
loop_
_entity_poly.entity_id
_entity_poly.type
_entity_poly.pdbx_seq_one_letter_code
_entity_poly.pdbx_strand_id
1 'polypeptide(L)'
;RLPRGFTYESVGVDPTEAKRIERKLLGKKRAISKHCGGIVMFTRKLPKSLISEDNQILLDKHEVEDLEHLKVDILANRGLSQLLEIDPHTALADYPETDDRTSRLLSRGDVLGVTQGESPAMRRLFRAIQPTSVYDCVFATAMVRPVAMSGRQKAAMFQDWSQEVIQDSIVFEDDAIDIISNIIGVDMYEADMYRRAFAKKHDEKILEFVERLGNNPRKADAMDALQELSGFGLCRAHAVNLGRLIWALAYQKAHT
;
A
#
# COMPACT_ATOMS: atom_id res chain seq x y z
N ARG A 1 10.73 -21.30 -0.48
CA ARG A 1 11.77 -20.36 -1.01
C ARG A 1 12.84 -20.16 0.05
N LEU A 2 14.11 -20.18 -0.36
CA LEU A 2 15.23 -19.83 0.51
C LEU A 2 15.20 -18.32 0.84
N PRO A 3 15.70 -17.91 2.02
CA PRO A 3 15.89 -16.50 2.34
C PRO A 3 16.77 -15.78 1.30
N ARG A 4 16.64 -14.44 1.19
CA ARG A 4 17.49 -13.65 0.29
C ARG A 4 18.96 -13.86 0.63
N GLY A 5 19.79 -14.13 -0.39
CA GLY A 5 21.22 -14.37 -0.24
C GLY A 5 21.64 -15.83 -0.02
N PHE A 6 20.70 -16.75 0.08
CA PHE A 6 20.97 -18.19 0.16
C PHE A 6 20.68 -18.89 -1.17
N THR A 7 21.57 -19.78 -1.58
CA THR A 7 21.37 -20.72 -2.67
C THR A 7 21.20 -22.15 -2.11
N TYR A 8 20.62 -23.07 -2.88
CA TYR A 8 20.51 -24.46 -2.45
C TYR A 8 21.88 -25.06 -2.15
N GLU A 9 22.89 -24.73 -2.96
CA GLU A 9 24.28 -25.17 -2.77
C GLU A 9 24.89 -24.62 -1.47
N SER A 10 24.61 -23.35 -1.14
CA SER A 10 25.14 -22.71 0.09
C SER A 10 24.60 -23.36 1.38
N VAL A 11 23.49 -24.08 1.30
CA VAL A 11 22.89 -24.83 2.42
C VAL A 11 23.09 -26.35 2.29
N GLY A 12 23.94 -26.80 1.36
CA GLY A 12 24.29 -28.19 1.17
C GLY A 12 23.18 -29.05 0.55
N VAL A 13 22.26 -28.44 -0.20
CA VAL A 13 21.14 -29.16 -0.86
C VAL A 13 21.38 -29.19 -2.37
N ASP A 14 21.26 -30.36 -2.98
CA ASP A 14 21.28 -30.49 -4.43
C ASP A 14 20.09 -29.73 -5.07
N PRO A 15 20.35 -28.78 -5.98
CA PRO A 15 19.31 -27.97 -6.63
C PRO A 15 18.28 -28.79 -7.38
N THR A 16 18.67 -29.91 -7.99
CA THR A 16 17.78 -30.80 -8.77
C THR A 16 16.82 -31.52 -7.85
N GLU A 17 17.33 -32.07 -6.76
CA GLU A 17 16.52 -32.76 -5.75
C GLU A 17 15.60 -31.76 -5.02
N ALA A 18 16.09 -30.56 -4.70
CA ALA A 18 15.28 -29.49 -4.13
C ALA A 18 14.07 -29.14 -5.04
N LYS A 19 14.28 -28.96 -6.33
CA LYS A 19 13.21 -28.70 -7.30
C LYS A 19 12.23 -29.87 -7.42
N ARG A 20 12.72 -31.11 -7.34
CA ARG A 20 11.87 -32.30 -7.35
C ARG A 20 10.95 -32.34 -6.13
N ILE A 21 11.49 -32.06 -4.96
CA ILE A 21 10.72 -32.00 -3.70
C ILE A 21 9.73 -30.84 -3.74
N GLU A 22 10.16 -29.64 -4.18
CA GLU A 22 9.31 -28.45 -4.33
C GLU A 22 8.07 -28.76 -5.20
N ARG A 23 8.25 -29.42 -6.35
CA ARG A 23 7.13 -29.83 -7.23
C ARG A 23 6.17 -30.80 -6.54
N LYS A 24 6.66 -31.71 -5.70
CA LYS A 24 5.82 -32.66 -4.95
C LYS A 24 5.04 -31.99 -3.81
N LEU A 25 5.56 -30.89 -3.27
CA LEU A 25 4.95 -30.16 -2.16
C LEU A 25 4.04 -29.02 -2.65
N LEU A 26 4.21 -28.59 -3.91
CA LEU A 26 3.40 -27.53 -4.48
C LEU A 26 1.92 -27.92 -4.50
N GLY A 27 1.06 -27.03 -4.00
CA GLY A 27 -0.38 -27.26 -3.88
C GLY A 27 -0.82 -28.11 -2.68
N LYS A 28 0.11 -28.64 -1.87
CA LYS A 28 -0.26 -29.36 -0.63
C LYS A 28 -0.45 -28.38 0.52
N LYS A 29 -1.51 -28.58 1.31
CA LYS A 29 -1.76 -27.82 2.53
C LYS A 29 -0.60 -28.04 3.51
N ARG A 30 0.04 -26.95 3.94
CA ARG A 30 1.19 -26.99 4.83
C ARG A 30 0.77 -27.06 6.30
N ALA A 31 -0.17 -26.21 6.68
CA ALA A 31 -0.67 -26.11 8.04
C ALA A 31 -2.01 -25.36 8.02
N ILE A 32 -2.78 -25.53 9.08
CA ILE A 32 -3.93 -24.70 9.40
C ILE A 32 -3.43 -23.66 10.40
N SER A 33 -3.64 -22.39 10.12
CA SER A 33 -3.26 -21.30 11.02
C SER A 33 -4.34 -20.24 11.07
N LYS A 34 -4.54 -19.66 12.25
CA LYS A 34 -5.51 -18.59 12.45
C LYS A 34 -5.04 -17.33 11.73
N HIS A 35 -5.92 -16.74 10.91
CA HIS A 35 -5.68 -15.41 10.35
C HIS A 35 -5.80 -14.36 11.46
N CYS A 36 -4.85 -13.40 11.52
CA CYS A 36 -4.74 -12.44 12.63
C CYS A 36 -5.89 -11.42 12.72
N GLY A 37 -6.67 -11.23 11.66
CA GLY A 37 -7.76 -10.24 11.63
C GLY A 37 -8.79 -10.50 10.52
N GLY A 38 -8.71 -11.63 9.80
CA GLY A 38 -9.63 -11.96 8.73
C GLY A 38 -10.97 -12.48 9.26
N ILE A 39 -12.06 -11.86 8.82
CA ILE A 39 -13.43 -12.29 9.04
C ILE A 39 -14.05 -12.56 7.68
N VAL A 40 -14.69 -13.73 7.51
CA VAL A 40 -15.43 -14.04 6.28
C VAL A 40 -16.92 -13.96 6.57
N MET A 41 -17.62 -13.22 5.74
CA MET A 41 -19.08 -13.07 5.80
C MET A 41 -19.74 -14.02 4.81
N PHE A 42 -20.69 -14.79 5.29
CA PHE A 42 -21.44 -15.76 4.49
C PHE A 42 -22.89 -15.34 4.36
N THR A 43 -23.45 -15.53 3.19
CA THR A 43 -24.90 -15.34 2.94
C THR A 43 -25.74 -16.54 3.35
N ARG A 44 -25.09 -17.70 3.56
CA ARG A 44 -25.72 -18.97 3.93
C ARG A 44 -24.92 -19.64 5.04
N LYS A 45 -25.57 -20.49 5.84
CA LYS A 45 -24.92 -21.27 6.88
C LYS A 45 -23.93 -22.25 6.26
N LEU A 46 -22.69 -22.21 6.74
CA LEU A 46 -21.64 -23.15 6.31
C LEU A 46 -21.90 -24.56 6.83
N PRO A 47 -21.51 -25.59 6.06
CA PRO A 47 -21.41 -26.96 6.54
C PRO A 47 -20.44 -27.05 7.74
N LYS A 48 -20.80 -27.82 8.76
CA LYS A 48 -19.94 -28.00 9.93
C LYS A 48 -18.55 -28.54 9.59
N SER A 49 -18.43 -29.32 8.49
CA SER A 49 -17.15 -29.87 8.00
C SER A 49 -16.15 -28.78 7.54
N LEU A 50 -16.61 -27.56 7.27
CA LEU A 50 -15.77 -26.43 6.89
C LEU A 50 -15.45 -25.50 8.06
N ILE A 51 -15.81 -25.88 9.28
CA ILE A 51 -15.58 -25.11 10.50
C ILE A 51 -14.78 -25.98 11.46
N SER A 52 -13.65 -25.46 11.97
CA SER A 52 -12.86 -26.13 13.00
C SER A 52 -13.55 -26.06 14.38
N GLU A 53 -13.05 -26.81 15.35
CA GLU A 53 -13.51 -26.75 16.74
C GLU A 53 -13.38 -25.35 17.36
N ASP A 54 -12.40 -24.56 16.90
CA ASP A 54 -12.16 -23.16 17.31
C ASP A 54 -12.98 -22.13 16.52
N ASN A 55 -14.04 -22.53 15.83
CA ASN A 55 -14.87 -21.68 14.98
C ASN A 55 -14.09 -20.96 13.85
N GLN A 56 -13.03 -21.56 13.36
CA GLN A 56 -12.31 -21.07 12.18
C GLN A 56 -12.81 -21.77 10.93
N ILE A 57 -12.91 -21.04 9.83
CA ILE A 57 -13.19 -21.65 8.54
C ILE A 57 -11.96 -22.38 8.01
N LEU A 58 -12.18 -23.53 7.40
CA LEU A 58 -11.13 -24.37 6.81
C LEU A 58 -10.90 -24.06 5.32
N LEU A 59 -11.46 -22.97 4.82
CA LEU A 59 -11.24 -22.47 3.47
C LEU A 59 -9.99 -21.57 3.44
N ASP A 60 -9.18 -21.72 2.41
CA ASP A 60 -8.09 -20.79 2.16
C ASP A 60 -8.59 -19.53 1.42
N LYS A 61 -7.66 -18.56 1.18
CA LYS A 61 -8.01 -17.31 0.53
C LYS A 61 -8.64 -17.50 -0.85
N HIS A 62 -8.14 -18.42 -1.65
CA HIS A 62 -8.62 -18.66 -3.00
C HIS A 62 -9.98 -19.37 -2.99
N GLU A 63 -10.15 -20.35 -2.11
CA GLU A 63 -11.43 -21.02 -1.91
C GLU A 63 -12.53 -20.03 -1.46
N VAL A 64 -12.18 -19.01 -0.64
CA VAL A 64 -13.11 -17.94 -0.22
C VAL A 64 -13.47 -17.04 -1.40
N GLU A 65 -12.48 -16.67 -2.23
CA GLU A 65 -12.67 -15.85 -3.44
C GLU A 65 -13.50 -16.61 -4.50
N ASP A 66 -13.19 -17.89 -4.76
CA ASP A 66 -13.88 -18.74 -5.74
C ASP A 66 -15.37 -18.98 -5.36
N LEU A 67 -15.66 -18.98 -4.08
CA LEU A 67 -17.03 -19.13 -3.56
C LEU A 67 -17.77 -17.78 -3.42
N GLU A 68 -17.18 -16.71 -3.90
CA GLU A 68 -17.73 -15.34 -3.87
C GLU A 68 -18.11 -14.87 -2.45
N HIS A 69 -17.38 -15.31 -1.44
CA HIS A 69 -17.59 -14.87 -0.07
C HIS A 69 -16.80 -13.58 0.23
N LEU A 70 -17.41 -12.69 0.98
CA LEU A 70 -16.76 -11.43 1.38
C LEU A 70 -15.80 -11.67 2.55
N LYS A 71 -14.52 -11.45 2.32
CA LYS A 71 -13.49 -11.41 3.37
C LYS A 71 -13.21 -9.98 3.77
N VAL A 72 -13.31 -9.70 5.06
CA VAL A 72 -12.96 -8.42 5.67
C VAL A 72 -11.77 -8.61 6.61
N ASP A 73 -10.71 -7.82 6.42
CA ASP A 73 -9.55 -7.83 7.30
C ASP A 73 -9.64 -6.67 8.29
N ILE A 74 -9.82 -7.00 9.58
CA ILE A 74 -9.80 -6.03 10.68
C ILE A 74 -8.44 -6.11 11.34
N LEU A 75 -7.58 -5.13 11.04
CA LEU A 75 -6.21 -5.09 11.53
C LEU A 75 -6.07 -4.06 12.65
N ALA A 76 -5.33 -4.44 13.70
CA ALA A 76 -4.98 -3.50 14.75
C ALA A 76 -4.08 -2.37 14.20
N ASN A 77 -4.39 -1.14 14.57
CA ASN A 77 -3.58 0.04 14.23
C ASN A 77 -2.92 0.59 15.51
N ARG A 78 -1.62 0.29 15.67
CA ARG A 78 -0.85 0.72 16.84
C ARG A 78 -0.86 2.24 17.03
N GLY A 79 -0.76 3.02 15.95
CA GLY A 79 -0.76 4.47 16.05
C GLY A 79 -2.11 5.02 16.48
N LEU A 80 -3.20 4.41 16.02
CA LEU A 80 -4.54 4.78 16.48
C LEU A 80 -4.74 4.42 17.97
N SER A 81 -4.26 3.26 18.41
CA SER A 81 -4.30 2.90 19.83
C SER A 81 -3.53 3.92 20.69
N GLN A 82 -2.33 4.31 20.23
CA GLN A 82 -1.53 5.35 20.88
C GLN A 82 -2.28 6.69 20.96
N LEU A 83 -2.91 7.11 19.87
CA LEU A 83 -3.68 8.36 19.85
C LEU A 83 -4.85 8.33 20.83
N LEU A 84 -5.59 7.21 20.87
CA LEU A 84 -6.72 7.02 21.79
C LEU A 84 -6.32 6.95 23.27
N GLU A 85 -5.09 6.52 23.57
CA GLU A 85 -4.54 6.59 24.93
C GLU A 85 -4.23 8.03 25.35
N ILE A 86 -3.82 8.89 24.41
CA ILE A 86 -3.51 10.30 24.67
C ILE A 86 -4.78 11.14 24.68
N ASP A 87 -5.63 10.96 23.69
CA ASP A 87 -6.88 11.70 23.50
C ASP A 87 -8.02 10.75 23.08
N PRO A 88 -8.77 10.21 24.04
CA PRO A 88 -9.85 9.27 23.74
C PRO A 88 -11.14 9.92 23.25
N HIS A 89 -11.23 11.25 23.26
CA HIS A 89 -12.47 11.98 23.01
C HIS A 89 -12.52 12.65 21.63
N THR A 90 -11.39 12.93 21.02
CA THR A 90 -11.32 13.57 19.71
C THR A 90 -11.26 12.51 18.60
N ALA A 91 -12.25 12.50 17.72
CA ALA A 91 -12.21 11.62 16.56
C ALA A 91 -11.09 12.03 15.61
N LEU A 92 -10.48 11.06 14.91
CA LEU A 92 -9.35 11.32 14.00
C LEU A 92 -9.69 12.36 12.91
N ALA A 93 -10.95 12.48 12.52
CA ALA A 93 -11.43 13.44 11.53
C ALA A 93 -11.60 14.86 12.09
N ASP A 94 -11.66 15.02 13.41
CA ASP A 94 -11.94 16.30 14.06
C ASP A 94 -10.68 17.10 14.41
N TYR A 95 -9.49 16.52 14.19
CA TYR A 95 -8.24 17.26 14.29
C TYR A 95 -8.14 18.34 13.20
N PRO A 96 -7.60 19.53 13.50
CA PRO A 96 -7.53 20.62 12.52
C PRO A 96 -6.68 20.23 11.31
N GLU A 97 -7.15 20.59 10.12
CA GLU A 97 -6.45 20.29 8.84
C GLU A 97 -5.10 21.01 8.74
N THR A 98 -4.95 22.14 9.43
CA THR A 98 -3.71 22.96 9.49
C THR A 98 -3.45 23.43 10.92
N ASP A 99 -2.19 23.45 11.34
CA ASP A 99 -1.75 24.00 12.63
C ASP A 99 -0.26 24.36 12.59
N ASP A 100 0.07 25.60 12.95
CA ASP A 100 1.42 26.13 12.87
C ASP A 100 2.43 25.42 13.79
N ARG A 101 2.01 24.98 14.97
CA ARG A 101 2.90 24.27 15.91
C ARG A 101 3.23 22.88 15.37
N THR A 102 2.21 22.18 14.91
CA THR A 102 2.32 20.85 14.28
C THR A 102 3.21 20.93 13.04
N SER A 103 2.97 21.92 12.18
CA SER A 103 3.79 22.17 10.99
C SER A 103 5.27 22.37 11.34
N ARG A 104 5.58 23.23 12.29
CA ARG A 104 6.96 23.46 12.75
C ARG A 104 7.61 22.21 13.34
N LEU A 105 6.88 21.41 14.10
CA LEU A 105 7.37 20.15 14.67
C LEU A 105 7.75 19.15 13.57
N LEU A 106 6.85 18.93 12.61
CA LEU A 106 7.07 18.04 11.47
C LEU A 106 8.24 18.53 10.61
N SER A 107 8.27 19.82 10.26
CA SER A 107 9.32 20.43 9.42
C SER A 107 10.71 20.35 10.02
N ARG A 108 10.83 20.34 11.35
CA ARG A 108 12.10 20.08 12.06
C ARG A 108 12.46 18.60 12.10
N GLY A 109 11.51 17.70 11.78
CA GLY A 109 11.65 16.26 11.91
C GLY A 109 11.72 15.81 13.37
N ASP A 110 11.13 16.57 14.29
CA ASP A 110 11.00 16.21 15.70
C ASP A 110 9.78 15.30 15.90
N VAL A 111 9.85 14.12 15.33
CA VAL A 111 8.73 13.16 15.23
C VAL A 111 8.94 11.88 16.03
N LEU A 112 9.85 11.90 17.01
CA LEU A 112 10.00 10.76 17.91
C LEU A 112 8.70 10.56 18.70
N GLY A 113 8.18 9.33 18.72
CA GLY A 113 6.88 9.01 19.30
C GLY A 113 5.67 9.26 18.38
N VAL A 114 5.87 9.85 17.21
CA VAL A 114 4.84 9.96 16.18
C VAL A 114 4.84 8.70 15.33
N THR A 115 4.02 7.72 15.68
CA THR A 115 3.94 6.43 14.97
C THR A 115 3.76 6.65 13.45
N GLN A 116 4.50 5.93 12.63
CA GLN A 116 4.65 6.06 11.18
C GLN A 116 5.46 7.29 10.70
N GLY A 117 5.60 8.35 11.49
CA GLY A 117 6.40 9.55 11.15
C GLY A 117 7.88 9.45 11.57
N GLU A 118 8.23 8.57 12.51
CA GLU A 118 9.53 8.57 13.20
C GLU A 118 10.68 7.90 12.43
N SER A 119 10.40 7.24 11.30
CA SER A 119 11.46 6.59 10.50
C SER A 119 12.47 7.63 9.97
N PRO A 120 13.77 7.27 9.84
CA PRO A 120 14.77 8.18 9.28
C PRO A 120 14.41 8.71 7.89
N ALA A 121 13.73 7.89 7.07
CA ALA A 121 13.26 8.30 5.75
C ALA A 121 12.16 9.36 5.84
N MET A 122 11.15 9.14 6.68
CA MET A 122 10.06 10.09 6.88
C MET A 122 10.55 11.41 7.46
N ARG A 123 11.45 11.35 8.45
CA ARG A 123 12.07 12.57 9.02
C ARG A 123 12.80 13.42 7.97
N ARG A 124 13.57 12.77 7.07
CA ARG A 124 14.22 13.49 5.96
C ARG A 124 13.21 14.08 5.00
N LEU A 125 12.15 13.33 4.70
CA LEU A 125 11.09 13.80 3.80
C LEU A 125 10.36 15.01 4.39
N PHE A 126 9.94 14.98 5.65
CA PHE A 126 9.29 16.11 6.32
C PHE A 126 10.15 17.38 6.31
N ARG A 127 11.46 17.25 6.53
CA ARG A 127 12.38 18.38 6.42
C ARG A 127 12.48 18.93 4.99
N ALA A 128 12.30 18.08 3.98
CA ALA A 128 12.36 18.51 2.58
C ALA A 128 11.06 19.19 2.12
N ILE A 129 9.89 18.62 2.47
CA ILE A 129 8.59 19.10 2.00
C ILE A 129 7.99 20.20 2.90
N GLN A 130 8.46 20.34 4.16
CA GLN A 130 7.97 21.34 5.11
C GLN A 130 6.43 21.31 5.25
N PRO A 131 5.83 20.22 5.72
CA PRO A 131 4.38 20.03 5.69
C PRO A 131 3.65 21.11 6.49
N THR A 132 2.57 21.64 5.93
CA THR A 132 1.71 22.68 6.53
C THR A 132 0.30 22.18 6.84
N SER A 133 -0.06 21.01 6.33
CA SER A 133 -1.39 20.45 6.43
C SER A 133 -1.40 18.93 6.62
N VAL A 134 -2.56 18.39 6.98
CA VAL A 134 -2.84 16.96 6.95
C VAL A 134 -2.52 16.38 5.57
N TYR A 135 -2.85 17.10 4.51
CA TYR A 135 -2.71 16.64 3.15
C TYR A 135 -1.24 16.42 2.76
N ASP A 136 -0.34 17.28 3.25
CA ASP A 136 1.11 17.12 3.05
C ASP A 136 1.64 15.85 3.75
N CYS A 137 1.04 15.49 4.88
CA CYS A 137 1.34 14.23 5.55
C CYS A 137 0.83 13.02 4.76
N VAL A 138 -0.33 13.14 4.11
CA VAL A 138 -0.86 12.10 3.20
C VAL A 138 0.10 11.87 2.05
N PHE A 139 0.53 12.94 1.38
CA PHE A 139 1.55 12.88 0.33
C PHE A 139 2.85 12.23 0.83
N ALA A 140 3.35 12.65 1.99
CA ALA A 140 4.57 12.09 2.57
C ALA A 140 4.48 10.57 2.79
N THR A 141 3.33 10.04 3.19
CA THR A 141 3.15 8.59 3.40
C THR A 141 3.25 7.78 2.11
N ALA A 142 2.81 8.34 1.00
CA ALA A 142 2.97 7.73 -0.32
C ALA A 142 4.43 7.83 -0.79
N MET A 143 5.05 8.99 -0.64
CA MET A 143 6.38 9.30 -1.17
C MET A 143 7.54 8.72 -0.34
N VAL A 144 7.33 8.30 0.91
CA VAL A 144 8.37 7.66 1.73
C VAL A 144 8.73 6.26 1.24
N ARG A 145 7.88 5.65 0.43
CA ARG A 145 8.12 4.33 -0.16
C ARG A 145 9.40 4.34 -1.02
N PRO A 146 10.12 3.21 -1.14
CA PRO A 146 11.33 3.12 -1.94
C PRO A 146 11.01 3.15 -3.44
N VAL A 147 10.56 4.31 -3.92
CA VAL A 147 10.64 4.65 -5.34
C VAL A 147 12.05 5.19 -5.56
N ALA A 148 12.66 4.92 -6.70
CA ALA A 148 14.04 5.28 -7.03
C ALA A 148 14.27 6.82 -7.15
N MET A 149 13.54 7.61 -6.38
CA MET A 149 13.61 9.08 -6.36
C MET A 149 14.46 9.60 -5.21
N SER A 150 15.31 10.58 -5.49
CA SER A 150 16.05 11.33 -4.48
C SER A 150 15.11 12.23 -3.65
N GLY A 151 15.54 12.63 -2.45
CA GLY A 151 14.77 13.57 -1.62
C GLY A 151 14.48 14.91 -2.32
N ARG A 152 15.38 15.36 -3.22
CA ARG A 152 15.17 16.58 -4.02
C ARG A 152 14.07 16.40 -5.08
N GLN A 153 14.04 15.27 -5.78
CA GLN A 153 12.98 14.95 -6.73
C GLN A 153 11.62 14.83 -6.03
N LYS A 154 11.57 14.20 -4.86
CA LYS A 154 10.34 14.13 -4.04
C LYS A 154 9.86 15.50 -3.58
N ALA A 155 10.77 16.41 -3.20
CA ALA A 155 10.42 17.77 -2.82
C ALA A 155 9.91 18.60 -4.01
N ALA A 156 10.53 18.46 -5.19
CA ALA A 156 10.07 19.09 -6.41
C ALA A 156 8.67 18.59 -6.79
N MET A 157 8.46 17.29 -6.79
CA MET A 157 7.16 16.68 -7.03
C MET A 157 6.09 17.17 -6.04
N PHE A 158 6.44 17.35 -4.77
CA PHE A 158 5.52 17.91 -3.78
C PHE A 158 5.12 19.36 -4.11
N GLN A 159 6.06 20.19 -4.54
CA GLN A 159 5.76 21.58 -4.94
C GLN A 159 4.82 21.62 -6.14
N ASP A 160 5.10 20.82 -7.16
CA ASP A 160 4.26 20.72 -8.35
C ASP A 160 2.85 20.22 -8.00
N TRP A 161 2.77 19.18 -7.17
CA TRP A 161 1.51 18.59 -6.75
C TRP A 161 0.64 19.54 -5.91
N SER A 162 1.24 20.32 -5.02
CA SER A 162 0.53 21.34 -4.24
C SER A 162 0.00 22.50 -5.09
N GLN A 163 0.51 22.65 -6.31
CA GLN A 163 0.09 23.67 -7.29
C GLN A 163 -0.88 23.14 -8.36
N GLU A 164 -1.40 21.91 -8.20
CA GLU A 164 -2.27 21.23 -9.18
C GLU A 164 -1.65 21.03 -10.59
N VAL A 165 -0.34 21.08 -10.70
CA VAL A 165 0.38 21.04 -11.99
C VAL A 165 0.61 19.60 -12.49
N ILE A 166 0.34 18.58 -11.66
CA ILE A 166 0.68 17.19 -12.00
C ILE A 166 -0.51 16.47 -12.63
N GLN A 167 -0.64 16.52 -13.94
CA GLN A 167 -1.69 15.79 -14.64
C GLN A 167 -1.40 14.29 -14.84
N ASP A 168 -0.13 13.83 -14.78
CA ASP A 168 0.25 12.47 -15.15
C ASP A 168 1.26 11.81 -14.18
N SER A 169 1.42 12.36 -12.98
CA SER A 169 2.31 11.74 -11.98
C SER A 169 1.54 10.77 -11.10
N ILE A 170 2.10 9.58 -10.91
CA ILE A 170 1.56 8.56 -10.02
C ILE A 170 2.14 8.77 -8.61
N VAL A 171 1.31 9.29 -7.70
CA VAL A 171 1.60 9.40 -6.28
C VAL A 171 0.99 8.22 -5.52
N PHE A 172 -0.24 7.87 -5.87
CA PHE A 172 -0.98 6.76 -5.30
C PHE A 172 -1.23 5.67 -6.34
N GLU A 173 -1.44 4.45 -5.90
CA GLU A 173 -1.81 3.35 -6.82
C GLU A 173 -3.09 3.66 -7.60
N ASP A 174 -4.01 4.39 -6.97
CA ASP A 174 -5.28 4.80 -7.58
C ASP A 174 -5.07 5.72 -8.80
N ASP A 175 -4.04 6.57 -8.80
CA ASP A 175 -3.72 7.46 -9.93
C ASP A 175 -3.43 6.67 -11.21
N ALA A 176 -2.83 5.49 -11.09
CA ALA A 176 -2.60 4.61 -12.22
C ALA A 176 -3.90 4.05 -12.82
N ILE A 177 -4.91 3.78 -11.98
CA ILE A 177 -6.22 3.33 -12.43
C ILE A 177 -6.87 4.43 -13.27
N ASP A 178 -6.85 5.68 -12.77
CA ASP A 178 -7.38 6.84 -13.47
C ASP A 178 -6.67 7.05 -14.84
N ILE A 179 -5.34 6.97 -14.86
CA ILE A 179 -4.55 7.10 -16.11
C ILE A 179 -4.93 6.00 -17.11
N ILE A 180 -4.96 4.73 -16.66
CA ILE A 180 -5.32 3.60 -17.52
C ILE A 180 -6.73 3.76 -18.08
N SER A 181 -7.71 4.02 -17.20
CA SER A 181 -9.10 4.20 -17.59
C SER A 181 -9.27 5.29 -18.66
N ASN A 182 -8.62 6.44 -18.43
CA ASN A 182 -8.70 7.58 -19.36
C ASN A 182 -7.98 7.36 -20.70
N ILE A 183 -6.88 6.61 -20.70
CA ILE A 183 -6.06 6.43 -21.92
C ILE A 183 -6.65 5.40 -22.87
N ILE A 184 -7.18 4.29 -22.34
CA ILE A 184 -7.73 3.20 -23.18
C ILE A 184 -9.26 3.12 -23.14
N GLY A 185 -9.94 4.00 -22.36
CA GLY A 185 -11.39 4.10 -22.34
C GLY A 185 -12.09 2.88 -21.70
N VAL A 186 -11.50 2.33 -20.62
CA VAL A 186 -12.06 1.19 -19.89
C VAL A 186 -12.64 1.63 -18.54
N ASP A 187 -13.48 0.79 -17.92
CA ASP A 187 -13.97 1.05 -16.58
C ASP A 187 -12.87 0.87 -15.50
N MET A 188 -13.17 1.33 -14.29
CA MET A 188 -12.22 1.30 -13.17
C MET A 188 -11.82 -0.14 -12.77
N TYR A 189 -12.69 -1.11 -12.95
CA TYR A 189 -12.41 -2.50 -12.63
C TYR A 189 -11.40 -3.10 -13.61
N GLU A 190 -11.61 -2.89 -14.89
CA GLU A 190 -10.68 -3.34 -15.94
C GLU A 190 -9.35 -2.58 -15.84
N ALA A 191 -9.37 -1.28 -15.55
CA ALA A 191 -8.17 -0.48 -15.29
C ALA A 191 -7.34 -1.03 -14.11
N ASP A 192 -7.98 -1.45 -13.00
CA ASP A 192 -7.28 -2.06 -11.88
C ASP A 192 -6.66 -3.43 -12.24
N MET A 193 -7.27 -4.18 -13.12
CA MET A 193 -6.66 -5.41 -13.64
C MET A 193 -5.33 -5.13 -14.35
N TYR A 194 -5.26 -4.09 -15.19
CA TYR A 194 -4.01 -3.68 -15.84
C TYR A 194 -3.00 -3.14 -14.84
N ARG A 195 -3.41 -2.28 -13.90
CA ARG A 195 -2.54 -1.81 -12.82
C ARG A 195 -1.88 -2.97 -12.07
N ARG A 196 -2.67 -4.00 -11.71
CA ARG A 196 -2.15 -5.22 -11.05
C ARG A 196 -1.19 -5.99 -11.94
N ALA A 197 -1.42 -6.01 -13.25
CA ALA A 197 -0.53 -6.66 -14.20
C ALA A 197 0.83 -5.98 -14.27
N PHE A 198 0.87 -4.64 -14.29
CA PHE A 198 2.11 -3.87 -14.20
C PHE A 198 2.83 -4.11 -12.87
N ALA A 199 2.14 -4.03 -11.74
CA ALA A 199 2.72 -4.25 -10.42
C ALA A 199 3.30 -5.67 -10.23
N LYS A 200 2.70 -6.68 -10.86
CA LYS A 200 3.14 -8.08 -10.80
C LYS A 200 4.03 -8.52 -11.97
N LYS A 201 4.26 -7.64 -12.94
CA LYS A 201 5.01 -7.92 -14.19
C LYS A 201 4.40 -9.08 -14.98
N HIS A 202 3.08 -9.01 -15.21
CA HIS A 202 2.35 -10.03 -15.95
C HIS A 202 2.40 -9.72 -17.44
N ASP A 203 3.39 -10.27 -18.15
CA ASP A 203 3.76 -9.91 -19.51
C ASP A 203 2.60 -9.98 -20.52
N GLU A 204 1.79 -11.04 -20.49
CA GLU A 204 0.65 -11.21 -21.41
C GLU A 204 -0.37 -10.07 -21.28
N LYS A 205 -0.71 -9.68 -20.05
CA LYS A 205 -1.69 -8.62 -19.81
C LYS A 205 -1.11 -7.23 -20.12
N ILE A 206 0.19 -7.06 -19.94
CA ILE A 206 0.90 -5.83 -20.34
C ILE A 206 0.93 -5.71 -21.87
N LEU A 207 1.15 -6.79 -22.60
CA LEU A 207 1.10 -6.79 -24.06
C LEU A 207 -0.29 -6.44 -24.57
N GLU A 208 -1.36 -7.02 -24.00
CA GLU A 208 -2.74 -6.67 -24.32
C GLU A 208 -3.00 -5.15 -24.11
N PHE A 209 -2.51 -4.59 -23.02
CA PHE A 209 -2.62 -3.14 -22.76
C PHE A 209 -1.88 -2.33 -23.84
N VAL A 210 -0.66 -2.72 -24.20
CA VAL A 210 0.14 -2.05 -25.25
C VAL A 210 -0.56 -2.11 -26.61
N GLU A 211 -1.20 -3.23 -26.93
CA GLU A 211 -2.00 -3.38 -28.17
C GLU A 211 -3.21 -2.44 -28.17
N ARG A 212 -3.93 -2.34 -27.05
CA ARG A 212 -5.07 -1.41 -26.90
C ARG A 212 -4.66 0.06 -26.98
N LEU A 213 -3.47 0.41 -26.48
CA LEU A 213 -2.92 1.75 -26.64
C LEU A 213 -2.72 2.14 -28.09
N GLY A 214 -2.39 1.19 -28.97
CA GLY A 214 -2.21 1.42 -30.40
C GLY A 214 -1.25 2.59 -30.68
N ASN A 215 -1.73 3.59 -31.43
CA ASN A 215 -1.03 4.82 -31.78
C ASN A 215 -1.43 6.02 -30.90
N ASN A 216 -1.87 5.80 -29.67
CA ASN A 216 -2.21 6.90 -28.77
C ASN A 216 -0.99 7.82 -28.57
N PRO A 217 -1.11 9.15 -28.76
CA PRO A 217 0.02 10.08 -28.65
C PRO A 217 0.62 10.10 -27.23
N ARG A 218 -0.14 9.74 -26.19
CA ARG A 218 0.32 9.66 -24.79
C ARG A 218 0.91 8.29 -24.43
N LYS A 219 1.14 7.42 -25.41
CA LYS A 219 1.61 6.03 -25.17
C LYS A 219 2.92 5.98 -24.41
N ALA A 220 3.89 6.82 -24.78
CA ALA A 220 5.20 6.83 -24.13
C ALA A 220 5.08 7.25 -22.67
N ASP A 221 4.40 8.37 -22.40
CA ASP A 221 4.21 8.92 -21.05
C ASP A 221 3.45 7.95 -20.15
N ALA A 222 2.41 7.30 -20.69
CA ALA A 222 1.65 6.30 -19.97
C ALA A 222 2.48 5.06 -19.60
N MET A 223 3.29 4.58 -20.55
CA MET A 223 4.16 3.43 -20.33
C MET A 223 5.24 3.74 -19.28
N ASP A 224 5.84 4.92 -19.34
CA ASP A 224 6.86 5.34 -18.38
C ASP A 224 6.25 5.46 -16.98
N ALA A 225 5.10 6.13 -16.83
CA ALA A 225 4.39 6.25 -15.57
C ALA A 225 4.00 4.87 -14.98
N LEU A 226 3.48 3.96 -15.81
CA LEU A 226 3.06 2.63 -15.35
C LEU A 226 4.23 1.69 -15.05
N GLN A 227 5.37 1.84 -15.70
CA GLN A 227 6.58 1.08 -15.38
C GLN A 227 7.14 1.45 -14.00
N GLU A 228 6.98 2.70 -13.58
CA GLU A 228 7.36 3.14 -12.22
C GLU A 228 6.50 2.51 -11.13
N LEU A 229 5.27 2.06 -11.43
CA LEU A 229 4.42 1.28 -10.52
C LEU A 229 4.98 -0.08 -10.10
N SER A 230 6.03 -0.57 -10.74
CA SER A 230 6.65 -1.86 -10.38
C SER A 230 7.24 -1.88 -8.96
N GLY A 231 7.21 -0.76 -8.26
CA GLY A 231 7.44 -0.64 -6.82
C GLY A 231 6.11 -0.62 -6.04
N PHE A 232 6.16 -0.90 -4.76
CA PHE A 232 5.01 -0.89 -3.87
C PHE A 232 4.40 0.52 -3.76
N GLY A 233 3.37 0.79 -4.53
CA GLY A 233 2.50 1.95 -4.35
C GLY A 233 1.70 1.88 -3.04
N LEU A 234 1.08 2.96 -2.67
CA LEU A 234 0.15 3.04 -1.54
C LEU A 234 -1.20 3.52 -2.07
N CYS A 235 -2.29 2.81 -1.76
CA CYS A 235 -3.60 3.29 -2.15
C CYS A 235 -3.95 4.59 -1.40
N ARG A 236 -4.67 5.48 -2.05
CA ARG A 236 -5.01 6.82 -1.53
C ARG A 236 -5.73 6.74 -0.19
N ALA A 237 -6.71 5.85 -0.06
CA ALA A 237 -7.45 5.65 1.19
C ALA A 237 -6.53 5.30 2.37
N HIS A 238 -5.56 4.41 2.16
CA HIS A 238 -4.60 4.05 3.20
C HIS A 238 -3.64 5.19 3.53
N ALA A 239 -3.19 5.94 2.51
CA ALA A 239 -2.36 7.13 2.70
C ALA A 239 -3.09 8.21 3.51
N VAL A 240 -4.37 8.47 3.22
CA VAL A 240 -5.22 9.42 3.97
C VAL A 240 -5.31 9.01 5.44
N ASN A 241 -5.59 7.73 5.71
CA ASN A 241 -5.65 7.24 7.09
C ASN A 241 -4.32 7.43 7.83
N LEU A 242 -3.20 7.07 7.20
CA LEU A 242 -1.87 7.22 7.83
C LEU A 242 -1.47 8.69 7.98
N GLY A 243 -1.72 9.53 6.99
CA GLY A 243 -1.40 10.96 7.03
C GLY A 243 -2.15 11.70 8.13
N ARG A 244 -3.46 11.44 8.25
CA ARG A 244 -4.28 11.97 9.36
C ARG A 244 -3.77 11.52 10.72
N LEU A 245 -3.39 10.25 10.84
CA LEU A 245 -2.86 9.70 12.09
C LEU A 245 -1.52 10.33 12.48
N ILE A 246 -0.61 10.49 11.52
CA ILE A 246 0.68 11.18 11.75
C ILE A 246 0.44 12.61 12.21
N TRP A 247 -0.45 13.33 11.52
CA TRP A 247 -0.79 14.71 11.87
C TRP A 247 -1.39 14.83 13.26
N ALA A 248 -2.38 14.00 13.61
CA ALA A 248 -3.02 14.01 14.92
C ALA A 248 -2.03 13.70 16.06
N LEU A 249 -1.15 12.70 15.90
CA LEU A 249 -0.10 12.40 16.87
C LEU A 249 0.92 13.55 16.99
N ALA A 250 1.29 14.16 15.86
CA ALA A 250 2.18 15.33 15.85
C ALA A 250 1.51 16.56 16.50
N TYR A 251 0.21 16.73 16.29
CA TYR A 251 -0.60 17.78 16.93
C TYR A 251 -0.59 17.61 18.45
N GLN A 252 -0.90 16.41 18.94
CA GLN A 252 -0.86 16.12 20.36
C GLN A 252 0.53 16.42 20.96
N LYS A 253 1.60 15.96 20.29
CA LYS A 253 2.97 16.24 20.72
C LYS A 253 3.33 17.74 20.69
N ALA A 254 2.82 18.51 19.73
CA ALA A 254 3.12 19.93 19.60
C ALA A 254 2.39 20.80 20.63
N HIS A 255 1.32 20.27 21.23
CA HIS A 255 0.46 20.98 22.19
C HIS A 255 0.58 20.44 23.63
N THR A 256 1.40 19.43 23.88
CA THR A 256 1.82 18.99 25.21
C THR A 256 3.08 19.69 25.65
#